data_bea999c1b8568da66d7c39151c21b3fd
#
_entry.id   bea999c1b8568da66d7c39151c21b3fd
#
_cell.length_a   1.000
_cell.length_b   1.000
_cell.length_c   1.000
_cell.angle_alpha   90.00
_cell.angle_beta   90.00
_cell.angle_gamma   90.00
#
_symmetry.space_group_name_H-M   'P 1'
#
loop_
_entity.id
_entity.type
_entity.pdbx_description
1 polymer ?
#
loop_
_entity_poly.entity_id
_entity_poly.type
_entity_poly.pdbx_seq_one_letter_code
_entity_poly.pdbx_strand_id
1 'polypeptide(L)'
;MRMLIKIAFRNMLRNLRRSAMTGSAVAAGAMAMLLFGGFASYIFAGLETNNVQRIGHLTVFRDGYFLLGAGNPAAYGIDRYQDVMKLIEHDSVAGPMIRVITPTQSLVGIAGNFSGEVEASKTFLGIGLIPSDRERMRQWDEFSASRNYSPDARLSDADPSRGLIGVGLARVLGLCAPLGLAGCPPLRAMPTSPGDATAALKPDIAQLALHDLGNDRSDSSRMPQIDLLAATSGGAPNVVRLTVSGGEPQGVKELDDNFIAMHLALAQQLVYGRGEHKVTGIVLQLRRSEDLPGARARLTALFRQNHLDLDVRDFGELTPFYGQVVRMFSSIFLFIALVMGVIVLFAVVNTMTMNVMERTNEIGTIRAMGVRRSGIRSQFIIEGSMIGAIGATIGALLAYAIAGLLNHAGMTWIPPGNVTEVPLRLDVAGRPLLLIGAWFGLAAVATMAALLPANRAARLPVVDALRHV
;
A
#
# COMPACT_ATOMS: atom_id res chain seq x y z
N MET A 1 11.52 -15.44 44.53
CA MET A 1 10.98 -15.40 43.15
C MET A 1 11.04 -16.77 42.45
N ARG A 2 12.20 -17.46 42.39
CA ARG A 2 12.31 -18.78 41.73
C ARG A 2 11.37 -19.86 42.32
N MET A 3 11.12 -19.86 43.64
CA MET A 3 10.22 -20.81 44.32
C MET A 3 8.75 -20.59 43.90
N LEU A 4 8.30 -19.34 43.81
CA LEU A 4 6.92 -19.00 43.39
C LEU A 4 6.65 -19.41 41.92
N ILE A 5 7.63 -19.25 41.04
CA ILE A 5 7.54 -19.69 39.65
C ILE A 5 7.40 -21.23 39.57
N LYS A 6 8.20 -21.98 40.33
CA LYS A 6 8.09 -23.45 40.39
C LYS A 6 6.73 -23.91 40.91
N ILE A 7 6.19 -23.24 41.93
CA ILE A 7 4.86 -23.53 42.49
C ILE A 7 3.78 -23.23 41.46
N ALA A 8 3.82 -22.07 40.79
CA ALA A 8 2.88 -21.68 39.77
C ALA A 8 2.88 -22.69 38.61
N PHE A 9 4.04 -23.08 38.11
CA PHE A 9 4.18 -24.08 37.05
C PHE A 9 3.60 -25.45 37.46
N ARG A 10 3.90 -25.94 38.67
CA ARG A 10 3.33 -27.20 39.17
C ARG A 10 1.81 -27.13 39.31
N ASN A 11 1.27 -25.98 39.70
CA ASN A 11 -0.16 -25.77 39.83
C ASN A 11 -0.87 -25.79 38.44
N MET A 12 -0.25 -25.19 37.45
CA MET A 12 -0.72 -25.25 36.05
C MET A 12 -0.81 -26.69 35.53
N LEU A 13 0.22 -27.51 35.81
CA LEU A 13 0.25 -28.92 35.42
C LEU A 13 -0.82 -29.77 36.16
N ARG A 14 -1.11 -29.45 37.44
CA ARG A 14 -2.15 -30.15 38.22
C ARG A 14 -3.54 -29.94 37.64
N ASN A 15 -3.82 -28.77 37.08
CA ASN A 15 -5.11 -28.41 36.42
C ASN A 15 -4.95 -28.22 34.91
N LEU A 16 -4.27 -29.16 34.26
CA LEU A 16 -3.85 -29.02 32.85
C LEU A 16 -5.01 -28.72 31.88
N ARG A 17 -6.17 -29.38 32.06
CA ARG A 17 -7.32 -29.16 31.15
C ARG A 17 -7.77 -27.71 31.15
N ARG A 18 -7.92 -27.07 32.29
CA ARG A 18 -8.37 -25.67 32.40
C ARG A 18 -7.30 -24.67 31.98
N SER A 19 -6.07 -24.90 32.42
CA SER A 19 -4.95 -24.07 32.02
C SER A 19 -4.73 -24.13 30.50
N ALA A 20 -4.94 -25.31 29.90
CA ALA A 20 -4.88 -25.49 28.45
C ALA A 20 -6.03 -24.75 27.73
N MET A 21 -7.28 -24.81 28.23
CA MET A 21 -8.42 -24.09 27.63
C MET A 21 -8.18 -22.57 27.66
N THR A 22 -7.69 -22.04 28.78
CA THR A 22 -7.37 -20.61 28.89
C THR A 22 -6.16 -20.26 28.03
N GLY A 23 -5.11 -21.07 28.07
CA GLY A 23 -3.93 -20.91 27.23
C GLY A 23 -4.25 -20.96 25.72
N SER A 24 -5.19 -21.84 25.31
CA SER A 24 -5.64 -21.89 23.91
C SER A 24 -6.43 -20.65 23.49
N ALA A 25 -7.22 -20.05 24.39
CA ALA A 25 -7.90 -18.77 24.09
C ALA A 25 -6.88 -17.65 23.90
N VAL A 26 -5.83 -17.57 24.75
CA VAL A 26 -4.73 -16.61 24.57
C VAL A 26 -3.96 -16.89 23.28
N ALA A 27 -3.69 -18.17 22.99
CA ALA A 27 -2.98 -18.57 21.77
C ALA A 27 -3.77 -18.21 20.51
N ALA A 28 -5.08 -18.46 20.49
CA ALA A 28 -5.96 -18.06 19.38
C ALA A 28 -5.98 -16.54 19.19
N GLY A 29 -6.04 -15.78 20.30
CA GLY A 29 -5.97 -14.31 20.23
C GLY A 29 -4.64 -13.80 19.68
N ALA A 30 -3.51 -14.35 20.14
CA ALA A 30 -2.20 -14.00 19.62
C ALA A 30 -2.04 -14.36 18.13
N MET A 31 -2.48 -15.56 17.76
CA MET A 31 -2.45 -16.04 16.38
C MET A 31 -3.28 -15.12 15.46
N ALA A 32 -4.52 -14.80 15.84
CA ALA A 32 -5.40 -13.93 15.05
C ALA A 32 -4.80 -12.53 14.85
N MET A 33 -4.28 -11.92 15.93
CA MET A 33 -3.63 -10.61 15.86
C MET A 33 -2.40 -10.63 14.97
N LEU A 34 -1.56 -11.66 15.06
CA LEU A 34 -0.33 -11.76 14.27
C LEU A 34 -0.60 -12.07 12.80
N LEU A 35 -1.55 -12.95 12.48
CA LEU A 35 -1.92 -13.24 11.09
C LEU A 35 -2.54 -12.01 10.41
N PHE A 36 -3.50 -11.34 11.07
CA PHE A 36 -4.10 -10.14 10.52
C PHE A 36 -3.09 -8.98 10.42
N GLY A 37 -2.29 -8.77 11.46
CA GLY A 37 -1.24 -7.74 11.45
C GLY A 37 -0.17 -7.99 10.40
N GLY A 38 0.22 -9.25 10.19
CA GLY A 38 1.15 -9.66 9.13
C GLY A 38 0.58 -9.44 7.73
N PHE A 39 -0.71 -9.71 7.52
CA PHE A 39 -1.42 -9.40 6.29
C PHE A 39 -1.48 -7.89 6.03
N ALA A 40 -1.93 -7.11 7.02
CA ALA A 40 -2.00 -5.65 6.91
C ALA A 40 -0.62 -5.03 6.62
N SER A 41 0.43 -5.52 7.27
CA SER A 41 1.81 -5.07 7.04
C SER A 41 2.28 -5.34 5.61
N TYR A 42 1.93 -6.50 5.05
CA TYR A 42 2.25 -6.83 3.65
C TYR A 42 1.51 -5.89 2.68
N ILE A 43 0.22 -5.61 2.93
CA ILE A 43 -0.55 -4.66 2.12
C ILE A 43 0.07 -3.26 2.17
N PHE A 44 0.45 -2.78 3.36
CA PHE A 44 1.09 -1.46 3.51
C PHE A 44 2.42 -1.38 2.76
N ALA A 45 3.27 -2.39 2.92
CA ALA A 45 4.54 -2.48 2.21
C ALA A 45 4.35 -2.49 0.69
N GLY A 46 3.37 -3.25 0.19
CA GLY A 46 3.06 -3.31 -1.23
C GLY A 46 2.54 -1.99 -1.80
N LEU A 47 1.65 -1.30 -1.07
CA LEU A 47 1.14 0.01 -1.45
C LEU A 47 2.24 1.08 -1.41
N GLU A 48 3.07 1.08 -0.37
CA GLU A 48 4.20 2.00 -0.25
C GLU A 48 5.21 1.77 -1.39
N THR A 49 5.61 0.53 -1.63
CA THR A 49 6.52 0.18 -2.73
C THR A 49 5.98 0.66 -4.07
N ASN A 50 4.70 0.41 -4.37
CA ASN A 50 4.07 0.86 -5.60
C ASN A 50 4.04 2.39 -5.73
N ASN A 51 3.69 3.11 -4.65
CA ASN A 51 3.69 4.57 -4.66
C ASN A 51 5.10 5.13 -4.85
N VAL A 52 6.07 4.63 -4.10
CA VAL A 52 7.47 5.08 -4.17
C VAL A 52 8.09 4.81 -5.55
N GLN A 53 7.75 3.70 -6.18
CA GLN A 53 8.19 3.38 -7.53
C GLN A 53 7.56 4.28 -8.60
N ARG A 54 6.40 4.87 -8.33
CA ARG A 54 5.65 5.71 -9.29
C ARG A 54 5.87 7.20 -9.11
N ILE A 55 5.78 7.69 -7.88
CA ILE A 55 5.79 9.13 -7.54
C ILE A 55 6.90 9.50 -6.55
N GLY A 56 7.80 8.55 -6.21
CA GLY A 56 8.87 8.78 -5.23
C GLY A 56 8.38 8.86 -3.79
N HIS A 57 9.28 9.08 -2.87
CA HIS A 57 8.96 9.34 -1.45
C HIS A 57 8.47 10.76 -1.23
N LEU A 58 9.08 11.71 -1.95
CA LEU A 58 8.79 13.14 -1.91
C LEU A 58 8.65 13.68 -3.33
N THR A 59 7.76 14.63 -3.51
CA THR A 59 7.68 15.40 -4.73
C THR A 59 7.67 16.89 -4.40
N VAL A 60 8.49 17.63 -5.10
CA VAL A 60 8.59 19.10 -4.98
C VAL A 60 7.67 19.71 -6.02
N PHE A 61 6.82 20.62 -5.58
CA PHE A 61 5.92 21.43 -6.42
C PHE A 61 6.21 22.90 -6.22
N ARG A 62 5.73 23.74 -7.11
CA ARG A 62 5.65 25.18 -6.86
C ARG A 62 4.65 25.44 -5.73
N ASP A 63 4.96 26.38 -4.84
CA ASP A 63 4.05 26.73 -3.75
C ASP A 63 2.69 27.21 -4.29
N GLY A 64 1.61 26.86 -3.61
CA GLY A 64 0.24 27.12 -4.06
C GLY A 64 -0.30 26.20 -5.15
N TYR A 65 0.47 25.23 -5.66
CA TYR A 65 0.03 24.30 -6.71
C TYR A 65 -1.30 23.60 -6.39
N PHE A 66 -1.46 23.07 -5.18
CA PHE A 66 -2.68 22.35 -4.77
C PHE A 66 -3.88 23.25 -4.50
N LEU A 67 -3.65 24.52 -4.20
CA LEU A 67 -4.72 25.49 -3.96
C LEU A 67 -5.22 26.13 -5.26
N LEU A 68 -4.29 26.48 -6.15
CA LEU A 68 -4.55 27.30 -7.31
C LEU A 68 -4.17 26.62 -8.63
N GLY A 69 -3.19 25.73 -8.61
CA GLY A 69 -2.58 25.12 -9.80
C GLY A 69 -3.24 23.84 -10.27
N ALA A 70 -4.03 23.13 -9.43
CA ALA A 70 -4.62 21.85 -9.82
C ALA A 70 -5.58 21.96 -11.01
N GLY A 71 -6.24 23.11 -11.20
CA GLY A 71 -7.10 23.40 -12.34
C GLY A 71 -6.34 23.80 -13.61
N ASN A 72 -5.11 24.31 -13.48
CA ASN A 72 -4.23 24.67 -14.60
C ASN A 72 -2.76 24.33 -14.24
N PRO A 73 -2.37 23.05 -14.29
CA PRO A 73 -1.04 22.59 -13.92
C PRO A 73 0.08 23.28 -14.70
N ALA A 74 -0.19 23.68 -15.93
CA ALA A 74 0.76 24.32 -16.81
C ALA A 74 1.22 25.70 -16.32
N ALA A 75 0.31 26.49 -15.71
CA ALA A 75 0.63 27.81 -15.20
C ALA A 75 1.50 27.77 -13.92
N TYR A 76 1.45 26.65 -13.17
CA TYR A 76 2.19 26.44 -11.93
C TYR A 76 3.42 25.55 -12.09
N GLY A 77 3.98 25.50 -13.30
CA GLY A 77 5.22 24.78 -13.54
C GLY A 77 6.43 25.39 -12.82
N ILE A 78 7.39 24.55 -12.45
CA ILE A 78 8.69 24.95 -11.88
C ILE A 78 9.60 25.38 -13.03
N ASP A 79 9.99 26.64 -13.03
CA ASP A 79 11.00 27.18 -13.95
C ASP A 79 12.39 26.70 -13.51
N ARG A 80 13.33 26.60 -14.46
CA ARG A 80 14.73 26.23 -14.19
C ARG A 80 14.86 25.04 -13.24
N TYR A 81 13.98 24.04 -13.39
CA TYR A 81 13.95 22.86 -12.52
C TYR A 81 15.30 22.13 -12.44
N GLN A 82 16.13 22.23 -13.47
CA GLN A 82 17.47 21.63 -13.50
C GLN A 82 18.40 22.27 -12.44
N ASP A 83 18.28 23.57 -12.19
CA ASP A 83 19.08 24.25 -11.16
C ASP A 83 18.61 23.83 -9.76
N VAL A 84 17.28 23.65 -9.59
CA VAL A 84 16.71 23.13 -8.34
C VAL A 84 17.17 21.68 -8.10
N MET A 85 17.19 20.83 -9.12
CA MET A 85 17.67 19.46 -9.01
C MET A 85 19.15 19.43 -8.59
N LYS A 86 20.01 20.24 -9.23
CA LYS A 86 21.41 20.37 -8.85
C LYS A 86 21.59 20.87 -7.41
N LEU A 87 20.79 21.84 -6.98
CA LEU A 87 20.83 22.35 -5.60
C LEU A 87 20.53 21.23 -4.58
N ILE A 88 19.54 20.37 -4.89
CA ILE A 88 19.16 19.23 -4.04
C ILE A 88 20.26 18.17 -4.03
N GLU A 89 20.80 17.82 -5.22
CA GLU A 89 21.84 16.80 -5.36
C GLU A 89 23.14 17.17 -4.62
N HIS A 90 23.51 18.47 -4.61
CA HIS A 90 24.71 18.94 -3.95
C HIS A 90 24.53 19.26 -2.46
N ASP A 91 23.31 19.14 -1.93
CA ASP A 91 23.08 19.33 -0.50
C ASP A 91 23.76 18.22 0.32
N SER A 92 24.55 18.62 1.31
CA SER A 92 25.37 17.68 2.09
C SER A 92 24.56 16.71 2.96
N VAL A 93 23.29 17.02 3.24
CA VAL A 93 22.42 16.21 4.09
C VAL A 93 21.38 15.45 3.26
N ALA A 94 20.67 16.13 2.37
CA ALA A 94 19.62 15.53 1.56
C ALA A 94 20.19 14.68 0.41
N GLY A 95 21.26 15.14 -0.26
CA GLY A 95 21.86 14.45 -1.40
C GLY A 95 22.18 12.96 -1.13
N PRO A 96 22.88 12.60 -0.03
CA PRO A 96 23.19 11.20 0.28
C PRO A 96 21.97 10.32 0.54
N MET A 97 20.82 10.88 0.97
CA MET A 97 19.58 10.15 1.22
C MET A 97 18.85 9.80 -0.09
N ILE A 98 19.11 10.56 -1.16
CA ILE A 98 18.40 10.43 -2.43
C ILE A 98 19.03 9.32 -3.28
N ARG A 99 18.18 8.49 -3.87
CA ARG A 99 18.54 7.45 -4.85
C ARG A 99 18.31 7.92 -6.27
N VAL A 100 17.14 8.53 -6.53
CA VAL A 100 16.77 9.06 -7.85
C VAL A 100 16.13 10.43 -7.66
N ILE A 101 16.54 11.39 -8.48
CA ILE A 101 15.88 12.68 -8.66
C ILE A 101 15.49 12.80 -10.12
N THR A 102 14.21 13.12 -10.40
CA THR A 102 13.71 13.17 -11.77
C THR A 102 12.59 14.19 -11.91
N PRO A 103 12.55 14.96 -13.02
CA PRO A 103 11.46 15.88 -13.29
C PRO A 103 10.24 15.12 -13.81
N THR A 104 9.05 15.65 -13.52
CA THR A 104 7.79 15.10 -14.03
C THR A 104 6.85 16.20 -14.50
N GLN A 105 6.12 15.91 -15.59
CA GLN A 105 5.10 16.80 -16.15
C GLN A 105 3.75 16.11 -16.09
N SER A 106 2.83 16.61 -15.26
CA SER A 106 1.44 16.16 -15.22
C SER A 106 0.63 16.95 -16.24
N LEU A 107 -0.26 16.28 -16.95
CA LEU A 107 -1.13 16.90 -17.93
C LEU A 107 -2.47 16.15 -18.03
N VAL A 108 -3.48 16.89 -18.49
CA VAL A 108 -4.83 16.37 -18.76
C VAL A 108 -5.19 16.76 -20.18
N GLY A 109 -5.83 15.84 -20.89
CA GLY A 109 -6.22 16.10 -22.26
C GLY A 109 -7.20 15.07 -22.80
N ILE A 110 -7.33 15.04 -24.12
CA ILE A 110 -8.14 14.08 -24.87
C ILE A 110 -7.21 13.28 -25.76
N ALA A 111 -7.26 11.97 -25.65
CA ALA A 111 -6.59 11.03 -26.53
C ALA A 111 -7.60 10.53 -27.57
N GLY A 112 -7.24 10.55 -28.84
CA GLY A 112 -8.07 10.08 -29.93
C GLY A 112 -7.32 9.10 -30.83
N ASN A 113 -8.00 8.02 -31.21
CA ASN A 113 -7.58 7.13 -32.29
C ASN A 113 -8.51 7.36 -33.48
N PHE A 114 -7.99 8.02 -34.52
CA PHE A 114 -8.73 8.33 -35.72
C PHE A 114 -8.23 7.54 -36.94
N SER A 115 -7.23 6.67 -36.73
CA SER A 115 -6.61 5.86 -37.78
C SER A 115 -7.14 4.42 -37.83
N GLY A 116 -8.00 4.01 -36.89
CA GLY A 116 -8.49 2.65 -36.77
C GLY A 116 -9.90 2.41 -37.28
N GLU A 117 -10.35 1.18 -37.31
CA GLU A 117 -11.74 0.80 -37.65
C GLU A 117 -12.79 1.41 -36.69
N VAL A 118 -12.35 1.80 -35.50
CA VAL A 118 -13.18 2.44 -34.45
C VAL A 118 -12.60 3.79 -34.13
N GLU A 119 -13.24 4.85 -34.59
CA GLU A 119 -12.94 6.22 -34.15
C GLU A 119 -13.39 6.39 -32.72
N ALA A 120 -12.42 6.55 -31.82
CA ALA A 120 -12.70 6.68 -30.40
C ALA A 120 -11.83 7.78 -29.78
N SER A 121 -12.43 8.53 -28.85
CA SER A 121 -11.70 9.51 -28.05
C SER A 121 -12.08 9.41 -26.58
N LYS A 122 -11.13 9.69 -25.70
CA LYS A 122 -11.34 9.71 -24.27
C LYS A 122 -10.41 10.70 -23.57
N THR A 123 -10.88 11.27 -22.48
CA THR A 123 -10.03 12.07 -21.60
C THR A 123 -8.92 11.21 -21.00
N PHE A 124 -7.72 11.76 -20.89
CA PHE A 124 -6.59 11.07 -20.28
C PHE A 124 -5.91 11.91 -19.20
N LEU A 125 -5.28 11.21 -18.29
CA LEU A 125 -4.33 11.72 -17.30
C LEU A 125 -2.92 11.31 -17.76
N GLY A 126 -2.15 12.30 -18.19
CA GLY A 126 -0.81 12.08 -18.75
C GLY A 126 0.28 12.37 -17.75
N ILE A 127 1.37 11.61 -17.83
CA ILE A 127 2.61 11.87 -17.13
C ILE A 127 3.78 11.88 -18.11
N GLY A 128 4.48 13.02 -18.17
CA GLY A 128 5.76 13.15 -18.84
C GLY A 128 6.89 12.78 -17.90
N LEU A 129 7.76 11.88 -18.30
CA LEU A 129 8.83 11.33 -17.49
C LEU A 129 10.10 11.08 -18.30
N ILE A 130 11.21 10.87 -17.59
CA ILE A 130 12.47 10.39 -18.20
C ILE A 130 12.48 8.87 -18.06
N PRO A 131 12.46 8.10 -19.16
CA PRO A 131 12.36 6.65 -19.14
C PRO A 131 13.45 5.93 -18.31
N SER A 132 14.69 6.33 -18.44
CA SER A 132 15.81 5.75 -17.68
C SER A 132 15.67 5.96 -16.17
N ASP A 133 15.18 7.12 -15.75
CA ASP A 133 14.93 7.42 -14.33
C ASP A 133 13.77 6.59 -13.79
N ARG A 134 12.70 6.45 -14.58
CA ARG A 134 11.55 5.61 -14.25
C ARG A 134 11.97 4.17 -14.03
N GLU A 135 12.85 3.63 -14.87
CA GLU A 135 13.36 2.26 -14.72
C GLU A 135 14.20 2.13 -13.44
N ARG A 136 15.04 3.12 -13.13
CA ARG A 136 15.80 3.15 -11.86
C ARG A 136 14.88 3.20 -10.64
N MET A 137 13.78 3.96 -10.72
CA MET A 137 12.79 4.03 -9.64
C MET A 137 12.08 2.70 -9.42
N ARG A 138 11.75 1.96 -10.48
CA ARG A 138 11.11 0.63 -10.41
C ARG A 138 11.96 -0.41 -9.69
N GLN A 139 13.27 -0.25 -9.66
CA GLN A 139 14.21 -1.16 -8.97
C GLN A 139 14.27 -0.94 -7.45
N TRP A 140 13.56 0.05 -6.91
CA TRP A 140 13.48 0.23 -5.48
C TRP A 140 12.54 -0.80 -4.87
N ASP A 141 13.01 -1.56 -3.88
CA ASP A 141 12.22 -2.61 -3.23
C ASP A 141 12.76 -2.91 -1.82
N GLU A 142 12.64 -1.92 -0.93
CA GLU A 142 13.09 -2.05 0.46
C GLU A 142 12.37 -3.16 1.22
N PHE A 143 11.11 -3.44 0.86
CA PHE A 143 10.25 -4.38 1.57
C PHE A 143 10.09 -5.73 0.86
N SER A 144 10.82 -5.99 -0.23
CA SER A 144 10.66 -7.19 -1.07
C SER A 144 9.20 -7.42 -1.50
N ALA A 145 8.50 -6.32 -1.75
CA ALA A 145 7.10 -6.28 -2.13
C ALA A 145 6.88 -5.88 -3.59
N SER A 146 7.95 -5.72 -4.35
CA SER A 146 7.91 -5.33 -5.75
C SER A 146 7.18 -6.37 -6.59
N ARG A 147 6.34 -5.90 -7.51
CA ARG A 147 5.68 -6.75 -8.49
C ARG A 147 6.60 -6.86 -9.72
N ASN A 148 6.69 -8.04 -10.29
CA ASN A 148 7.33 -8.22 -11.58
C ASN A 148 6.49 -7.51 -12.65
N TYR A 149 6.93 -6.32 -13.05
CA TYR A 149 6.35 -5.65 -14.21
C TYR A 149 6.79 -6.40 -15.47
N SER A 150 5.84 -6.54 -16.43
CA SER A 150 6.16 -7.14 -17.73
C SER A 150 7.29 -6.35 -18.40
N PRO A 151 8.37 -7.01 -18.82
CA PRO A 151 9.50 -6.35 -19.50
C PRO A 151 9.10 -5.74 -20.85
N ASP A 152 7.94 -6.13 -21.40
CA ASP A 152 7.54 -5.83 -22.78
C ASP A 152 7.08 -4.39 -23.00
N ALA A 153 6.75 -3.64 -21.91
CA ALA A 153 6.30 -2.25 -21.98
C ALA A 153 7.39 -1.28 -21.48
N ARG A 154 8.52 -1.18 -22.17
CA ARG A 154 9.59 -0.24 -21.81
C ARG A 154 9.65 0.95 -22.76
N LEU A 155 9.74 2.15 -22.19
CA LEU A 155 10.10 3.35 -22.93
C LEU A 155 11.62 3.45 -23.01
N SER A 156 12.10 4.12 -24.06
CA SER A 156 13.52 4.41 -24.28
C SER A 156 13.73 5.91 -24.37
N ASP A 157 14.83 6.40 -23.81
CA ASP A 157 15.23 7.81 -23.94
C ASP A 157 15.56 8.19 -25.39
N ALA A 158 15.84 7.21 -26.26
CA ALA A 158 16.23 7.45 -27.66
C ALA A 158 15.08 7.86 -28.57
N ASP A 159 13.82 7.56 -28.20
CA ASP A 159 12.65 7.89 -29.03
C ASP A 159 11.59 8.65 -28.23
N PRO A 160 11.63 9.99 -28.28
CA PRO A 160 10.70 10.84 -27.53
C PRO A 160 9.25 10.74 -28.00
N SER A 161 8.99 10.19 -29.19
CA SER A 161 7.63 10.07 -29.75
C SER A 161 6.83 8.89 -29.18
N ARG A 162 7.49 7.99 -28.43
CA ARG A 162 6.85 6.80 -27.86
C ARG A 162 6.23 7.04 -26.51
N GLY A 163 5.16 6.27 -26.24
CA GLY A 163 4.47 6.27 -24.96
C GLY A 163 3.82 4.94 -24.62
N LEU A 164 3.39 4.84 -23.37
CA LEU A 164 2.61 3.71 -22.84
C LEU A 164 1.22 4.20 -22.46
N ILE A 165 0.24 3.31 -22.59
CA ILE A 165 -1.15 3.62 -22.19
C ILE A 165 -1.65 2.58 -21.19
N GLY A 166 -2.65 2.94 -20.37
CA GLY A 166 -3.36 2.00 -19.52
C GLY A 166 -4.08 0.95 -20.38
N VAL A 167 -4.17 -0.28 -19.89
CA VAL A 167 -4.85 -1.37 -20.62
C VAL A 167 -6.34 -1.05 -20.83
N GLY A 168 -6.97 -0.38 -19.84
CA GLY A 168 -8.35 0.09 -19.97
C GLY A 168 -8.51 1.15 -21.04
N LEU A 169 -7.59 2.11 -21.13
CA LEU A 169 -7.59 3.13 -22.18
C LEU A 169 -7.32 2.50 -23.56
N ALA A 170 -6.39 1.54 -23.65
CA ALA A 170 -6.15 0.78 -24.87
C ALA A 170 -7.41 0.11 -25.39
N ARG A 171 -8.23 -0.43 -24.48
CA ARG A 171 -9.53 -1.05 -24.82
C ARG A 171 -10.48 -0.03 -25.40
N VAL A 172 -10.62 1.13 -24.77
CA VAL A 172 -11.53 2.20 -25.24
C VAL A 172 -11.11 2.74 -26.60
N LEU A 173 -9.81 2.88 -26.84
CA LEU A 173 -9.26 3.39 -28.10
C LEU A 173 -9.11 2.31 -29.19
N GLY A 174 -9.57 1.06 -28.95
CA GLY A 174 -9.50 -0.02 -29.94
C GLY A 174 -8.09 -0.54 -30.21
N LEU A 175 -7.15 -0.35 -29.27
CA LEU A 175 -5.72 -0.66 -29.46
C LEU A 175 -5.30 -2.02 -28.87
N CYS A 176 -6.23 -2.82 -28.35
CA CYS A 176 -5.91 -4.12 -27.74
C CYS A 176 -5.26 -5.10 -28.74
N ALA A 177 -5.85 -5.25 -29.92
CA ALA A 177 -5.35 -6.14 -30.94
C ALA A 177 -4.03 -5.66 -31.57
N PRO A 178 -3.88 -4.39 -31.98
CA PRO A 178 -2.62 -3.88 -32.51
C PRO A 178 -1.44 -3.96 -31.53
N LEU A 179 -1.72 -3.87 -30.21
CA LEU A 179 -0.69 -3.97 -29.16
C LEU A 179 -0.49 -5.38 -28.61
N GLY A 180 -1.29 -6.36 -29.03
CA GLY A 180 -1.20 -7.74 -28.56
C GLY A 180 -1.42 -7.89 -27.03
N LEU A 181 -2.26 -7.04 -26.42
CA LEU A 181 -2.44 -7.01 -24.98
C LEU A 181 -3.29 -8.17 -24.47
N ALA A 182 -2.71 -9.01 -23.63
CA ALA A 182 -3.43 -10.10 -22.97
C ALA A 182 -4.51 -9.56 -22.02
N GLY A 183 -5.70 -10.18 -22.00
CA GLY A 183 -6.80 -9.79 -21.12
C GLY A 183 -7.52 -8.49 -21.52
N CYS A 184 -7.31 -8.02 -22.73
CA CYS A 184 -7.94 -6.83 -23.30
C CYS A 184 -8.92 -7.24 -24.43
N PRO A 185 -10.15 -7.70 -24.13
CA PRO A 185 -11.10 -8.10 -25.16
C PRO A 185 -11.47 -6.85 -26.00
N PRO A 186 -11.64 -7.00 -27.34
CA PRO A 186 -12.07 -5.89 -28.17
C PRO A 186 -13.46 -5.42 -27.72
N LEU A 187 -13.69 -4.11 -27.82
CA LEU A 187 -15.03 -3.55 -27.65
C LEU A 187 -15.93 -4.26 -28.69
N ARG A 188 -17.01 -4.89 -28.25
CA ARG A 188 -18.06 -5.29 -29.18
C ARG A 188 -18.56 -4.03 -29.86
N ALA A 189 -18.43 -3.96 -31.17
CA ALA A 189 -19.08 -2.91 -31.95
C ALA A 189 -20.54 -2.85 -31.49
N MET A 190 -21.01 -1.70 -31.00
CA MET A 190 -22.43 -1.51 -30.77
C MET A 190 -23.13 -1.78 -32.12
N PRO A 191 -24.19 -2.61 -32.13
CA PRO A 191 -24.94 -2.75 -33.35
C PRO A 191 -25.41 -1.35 -33.76
N THR A 192 -24.90 -0.85 -34.87
CA THR A 192 -25.44 0.35 -35.51
C THR A 192 -26.92 0.09 -35.76
N SER A 193 -27.76 0.95 -35.20
CA SER A 193 -29.22 0.87 -35.44
C SER A 193 -29.48 0.75 -36.94
N PRO A 194 -30.37 -0.15 -37.37
CA PRO A 194 -30.61 -0.39 -38.80
C PRO A 194 -31.22 0.80 -39.57
N GLY A 195 -31.17 2.00 -39.01
CA GLY A 195 -31.75 3.24 -39.59
C GLY A 195 -30.73 4.20 -40.23
N ASP A 196 -29.43 4.08 -39.97
CA ASP A 196 -28.42 5.01 -40.47
C ASP A 196 -27.52 4.48 -41.60
N ALA A 197 -27.83 3.31 -42.10
CA ALA A 197 -27.16 2.77 -43.28
C ALA A 197 -27.91 3.22 -44.53
N THR A 198 -27.31 4.11 -45.28
CA THR A 198 -27.49 4.41 -46.71
C THR A 198 -27.77 5.87 -47.02
N ALA A 199 -26.84 6.76 -46.64
CA ALA A 199 -26.49 7.75 -47.64
C ALA A 199 -25.39 7.13 -48.50
N ALA A 200 -25.75 6.58 -49.66
CA ALA A 200 -24.79 6.06 -50.62
C ALA A 200 -23.80 7.18 -50.95
N LEU A 201 -22.54 7.03 -50.51
CA LEU A 201 -21.46 7.95 -50.90
C LEU A 201 -21.43 8.07 -52.41
N LYS A 202 -21.30 9.30 -52.93
CA LYS A 202 -21.10 9.51 -54.38
C LYS A 202 -19.95 8.62 -54.86
N PRO A 203 -20.05 8.01 -56.04
CA PRO A 203 -19.07 7.04 -56.55
C PRO A 203 -17.61 7.51 -56.44
N ASP A 204 -17.38 8.81 -56.67
CA ASP A 204 -16.06 9.42 -56.63
C ASP A 204 -15.47 9.47 -55.19
N ILE A 205 -16.33 9.66 -54.17
CA ILE A 205 -15.94 9.65 -52.77
C ILE A 205 -15.72 8.22 -52.29
N ALA A 206 -16.52 7.26 -52.77
CA ALA A 206 -16.33 5.85 -52.49
C ALA A 206 -15.02 5.30 -53.07
N GLN A 207 -14.62 5.73 -54.29
CA GLN A 207 -13.32 5.36 -54.88
C GLN A 207 -12.14 5.98 -54.14
N LEU A 208 -12.22 7.22 -53.68
CA LEU A 208 -11.20 7.84 -52.85
C LEU A 208 -11.06 7.14 -51.50
N ALA A 209 -12.16 6.81 -50.85
CA ALA A 209 -12.16 6.06 -49.59
C ALA A 209 -11.57 4.64 -49.76
N LEU A 210 -11.85 3.96 -50.89
CA LEU A 210 -11.27 2.67 -51.22
C LEU A 210 -9.76 2.75 -51.50
N HIS A 211 -9.30 3.88 -52.10
CA HIS A 211 -7.88 4.10 -52.36
C HIS A 211 -7.10 4.40 -51.08
N ASP A 212 -7.68 5.16 -50.15
CA ASP A 212 -7.12 5.38 -48.79
C ASP A 212 -7.11 4.10 -47.95
N LEU A 213 -8.20 3.32 -47.96
CA LEU A 213 -8.27 2.03 -47.29
C LEU A 213 -7.32 0.99 -47.89
N GLY A 214 -6.97 1.09 -49.15
CA GLY A 214 -6.00 0.21 -49.83
C GLY A 214 -4.55 0.51 -49.45
N ASN A 215 -4.22 1.76 -49.17
CA ASN A 215 -2.89 2.16 -48.73
C ASN A 215 -2.60 1.92 -47.24
N ASP A 216 -3.62 1.96 -46.38
CA ASP A 216 -3.47 1.72 -44.96
C ASP A 216 -3.38 0.23 -44.57
N ARG A 217 -3.83 -0.68 -45.47
CA ARG A 217 -3.79 -2.13 -45.20
C ARG A 217 -2.44 -2.81 -45.34
N SER A 218 -1.42 -2.08 -45.81
CA SER A 218 -0.11 -2.69 -46.13
C SER A 218 0.95 -2.60 -45.04
N ASP A 219 0.67 -2.02 -43.85
CA ASP A 219 1.72 -1.81 -42.85
C ASP A 219 1.30 -2.25 -41.45
N SER A 220 0.92 -3.55 -41.33
CA SER A 220 0.70 -4.22 -40.03
C SER A 220 1.96 -4.28 -39.12
N SER A 221 3.09 -3.75 -39.58
CA SER A 221 4.34 -3.64 -38.84
C SER A 221 4.53 -2.31 -38.12
N ARG A 222 3.69 -1.30 -38.38
CA ARG A 222 3.76 0.01 -37.70
C ARG A 222 3.03 -0.03 -36.35
N MET A 223 3.74 0.43 -35.29
CA MET A 223 3.13 0.65 -33.98
C MET A 223 1.96 1.62 -34.09
N PRO A 224 0.82 1.38 -33.38
CA PRO A 224 -0.34 2.25 -33.45
C PRO A 224 -0.01 3.65 -32.94
N GLN A 225 -0.64 4.64 -33.59
CA GLN A 225 -0.47 6.06 -33.24
C GLN A 225 -1.81 6.64 -32.78
N ILE A 226 -1.74 7.53 -31.79
CA ILE A 226 -2.88 8.29 -31.27
C ILE A 226 -2.55 9.77 -31.25
N ASP A 227 -3.56 10.59 -31.42
CA ASP A 227 -3.43 12.04 -31.32
C ASP A 227 -3.81 12.48 -29.88
N LEU A 228 -2.95 13.27 -29.25
CA LEU A 228 -3.15 13.81 -27.91
C LEU A 228 -3.42 15.30 -28.03
N LEU A 229 -4.59 15.73 -27.57
CA LEU A 229 -5.01 17.13 -27.52
C LEU A 229 -4.98 17.60 -26.06
N ALA A 230 -4.29 18.68 -25.78
CA ALA A 230 -4.33 19.38 -24.50
C ALA A 230 -4.35 20.89 -24.67
N ALA A 231 -4.78 21.61 -23.63
CA ALA A 231 -4.64 23.05 -23.58
C ALA A 231 -3.20 23.42 -23.18
N THR A 232 -2.61 24.37 -23.89
CA THR A 232 -1.32 24.96 -23.49
C THR A 232 -1.48 25.83 -22.23
N SER A 233 -0.38 26.25 -21.65
CA SER A 233 -0.35 27.21 -20.52
C SER A 233 -1.11 28.51 -20.83
N GLY A 234 -1.17 28.92 -22.09
CA GLY A 234 -1.94 30.07 -22.57
C GLY A 234 -3.38 29.77 -22.93
N GLY A 235 -3.87 28.55 -22.77
CA GLY A 235 -5.24 28.13 -23.05
C GLY A 235 -5.51 27.74 -24.51
N ALA A 236 -4.52 27.86 -25.41
CA ALA A 236 -4.68 27.45 -26.80
C ALA A 236 -4.64 25.92 -26.93
N PRO A 237 -5.45 25.29 -27.80
CA PRO A 237 -5.37 23.87 -28.06
C PRO A 237 -4.05 23.52 -28.77
N ASN A 238 -3.41 22.45 -28.34
CA ASN A 238 -2.22 21.91 -28.96
C ASN A 238 -2.37 20.41 -29.15
N VAL A 239 -1.83 19.88 -30.24
CA VAL A 239 -1.94 18.46 -30.60
C VAL A 239 -0.55 17.90 -30.84
N VAL A 240 -0.28 16.74 -30.27
CA VAL A 240 0.92 15.94 -30.58
C VAL A 240 0.51 14.53 -30.90
N ARG A 241 1.30 13.86 -31.74
CA ARG A 241 1.10 12.46 -32.09
C ARG A 241 1.98 11.58 -31.20
N LEU A 242 1.39 10.57 -30.58
CA LEU A 242 2.05 9.59 -29.73
C LEU A 242 2.04 8.22 -30.41
N THR A 243 3.21 7.62 -30.57
CA THR A 243 3.35 6.22 -30.96
C THR A 243 3.24 5.34 -29.74
N VAL A 244 2.21 4.51 -29.68
CA VAL A 244 1.97 3.63 -28.51
C VAL A 244 2.81 2.38 -28.62
N SER A 245 3.76 2.20 -27.71
CA SER A 245 4.68 1.06 -27.68
C SER A 245 4.19 -0.11 -26.80
N GLY A 246 3.15 0.09 -25.97
CA GLY A 246 2.62 -0.98 -25.14
C GLY A 246 1.58 -0.50 -24.14
N GLY A 247 0.98 -1.47 -23.44
CA GLY A 247 0.05 -1.23 -22.33
C GLY A 247 0.71 -1.44 -20.97
N GLU A 248 0.49 -0.54 -20.05
CA GLU A 248 0.96 -0.65 -18.65
C GLU A 248 -0.25 -0.70 -17.71
N PRO A 249 -0.55 -1.88 -17.08
CA PRO A 249 -1.67 -1.97 -16.15
C PRO A 249 -1.40 -1.11 -14.90
N GLN A 250 -2.36 -0.27 -14.56
CA GLN A 250 -2.20 0.70 -13.46
C GLN A 250 -2.65 0.18 -12.09
N GLY A 251 -3.16 -1.05 -12.03
CA GLY A 251 -3.65 -1.66 -10.81
C GLY A 251 -5.07 -1.22 -10.44
N VAL A 252 -5.38 0.08 -10.50
CA VAL A 252 -6.72 0.64 -10.23
C VAL A 252 -7.41 0.95 -11.54
N LYS A 253 -8.65 0.49 -11.69
CA LYS A 253 -9.41 0.56 -12.95
C LYS A 253 -9.58 2.00 -13.45
N GLU A 254 -9.96 2.92 -12.57
CA GLU A 254 -10.19 4.32 -12.93
C GLU A 254 -8.94 4.99 -13.49
N LEU A 255 -7.78 4.62 -12.97
CA LEU A 255 -6.50 5.12 -13.46
C LEU A 255 -6.12 4.41 -14.76
N ASP A 256 -6.31 3.10 -14.84
CA ASP A 256 -6.00 2.30 -16.02
C ASP A 256 -6.81 2.72 -17.26
N ASP A 257 -8.05 3.14 -17.03
CA ASP A 257 -8.95 3.61 -18.09
C ASP A 257 -8.57 5.00 -18.66
N ASN A 258 -7.63 5.74 -18.02
CA ASN A 258 -7.30 7.12 -18.41
C ASN A 258 -5.78 7.39 -18.47
N PHE A 259 -4.92 6.42 -18.19
CA PHE A 259 -3.49 6.65 -18.02
C PHE A 259 -2.72 6.70 -19.34
N ILE A 260 -1.84 7.71 -19.46
CA ILE A 260 -0.81 7.79 -20.50
C ILE A 260 0.52 8.19 -19.87
N ALA A 261 1.58 7.43 -20.17
CA ALA A 261 2.95 7.82 -19.88
C ALA A 261 3.69 8.11 -21.18
N MET A 262 4.40 9.23 -21.21
CA MET A 262 5.15 9.67 -22.39
C MET A 262 6.50 10.27 -21.97
N HIS A 263 7.37 10.47 -22.95
CA HIS A 263 8.64 11.13 -22.70
C HIS A 263 8.42 12.59 -22.24
N LEU A 264 9.21 13.07 -21.29
CA LEU A 264 9.10 14.41 -20.72
C LEU A 264 9.09 15.50 -21.81
N ALA A 265 9.96 15.39 -22.81
CA ALA A 265 10.04 16.37 -23.89
C ALA A 265 8.73 16.47 -24.69
N LEU A 266 8.06 15.35 -24.98
CA LEU A 266 6.77 15.33 -25.67
C LEU A 266 5.67 15.95 -24.80
N ALA A 267 5.65 15.65 -23.50
CA ALA A 267 4.71 16.25 -22.56
C ALA A 267 4.90 17.78 -22.45
N GLN A 268 6.14 18.24 -22.37
CA GLN A 268 6.48 19.66 -22.38
C GLN A 268 6.07 20.34 -23.69
N GLN A 269 6.32 19.70 -24.83
CA GLN A 269 5.88 20.20 -26.14
C GLN A 269 4.35 20.32 -26.21
N LEU A 270 3.61 19.36 -25.66
CA LEU A 270 2.14 19.40 -25.66
C LEU A 270 1.61 20.54 -24.79
N VAL A 271 2.21 20.80 -23.62
CA VAL A 271 1.72 21.77 -22.63
C VAL A 271 2.25 23.19 -22.88
N TYR A 272 3.52 23.31 -23.26
CA TYR A 272 4.20 24.62 -23.39
C TYR A 272 4.56 25.01 -24.84
N GLY A 273 4.37 24.10 -25.79
CA GLY A 273 4.82 24.32 -27.17
C GLY A 273 6.34 24.22 -27.29
N ARG A 274 6.94 25.04 -28.16
CA ARG A 274 8.38 24.97 -28.47
C ARG A 274 9.28 25.88 -27.60
N GLY A 275 8.70 26.68 -26.73
CA GLY A 275 9.45 27.81 -26.10
C GLY A 275 9.79 27.66 -24.63
N GLU A 276 8.99 26.97 -23.84
CA GLU A 276 9.18 26.88 -22.38
C GLU A 276 9.42 25.42 -21.93
N HIS A 277 10.39 25.26 -21.05
CA HIS A 277 10.73 23.95 -20.47
C HIS A 277 10.52 23.96 -18.97
N LYS A 278 9.24 23.97 -18.54
CA LYS A 278 8.85 23.86 -17.13
C LYS A 278 8.46 22.42 -16.83
N VAL A 279 8.38 22.10 -15.55
CA VAL A 279 7.86 20.81 -15.07
C VAL A 279 6.86 21.02 -13.94
N THR A 280 5.88 20.13 -13.84
CA THR A 280 4.89 20.21 -12.75
C THR A 280 5.52 19.94 -11.40
N GLY A 281 6.49 19.02 -11.34
CA GLY A 281 7.15 18.64 -10.09
C GLY A 281 8.49 17.97 -10.31
N ILE A 282 9.25 17.85 -9.21
CA ILE A 282 10.51 17.12 -9.14
C ILE A 282 10.30 15.97 -8.16
N VAL A 283 10.38 14.75 -8.65
CA VAL A 283 10.20 13.51 -7.88
C VAL A 283 11.53 13.10 -7.25
N LEU A 284 11.49 12.78 -5.97
CA LEU A 284 12.63 12.35 -5.17
C LEU A 284 12.35 10.96 -4.59
N GLN A 285 13.14 9.98 -5.01
CA GLN A 285 13.13 8.65 -4.42
C GLN A 285 14.29 8.52 -3.46
N LEU A 286 14.01 8.27 -2.19
CA LEU A 286 15.01 8.05 -1.16
C LEU A 286 15.54 6.61 -1.23
N ARG A 287 16.68 6.39 -0.58
CA ARG A 287 17.24 5.05 -0.44
C ARG A 287 16.44 4.20 0.55
N ARG A 288 15.95 4.82 1.65
CA ARG A 288 15.18 4.19 2.71
C ARG A 288 13.98 5.07 3.09
N SER A 289 12.86 4.44 3.35
CA SER A 289 11.64 5.13 3.78
C SER A 289 11.80 5.82 5.14
N GLU A 290 12.65 5.30 6.02
CA GLU A 290 12.90 5.91 7.33
C GLU A 290 13.55 7.30 7.26
N ASP A 291 14.22 7.63 6.16
CA ASP A 291 14.85 8.93 5.94
C ASP A 291 13.85 10.03 5.53
N LEU A 292 12.59 9.67 5.22
CA LEU A 292 11.58 10.59 4.70
C LEU A 292 11.34 11.83 5.56
N PRO A 293 11.13 11.75 6.90
CA PRO A 293 10.91 12.94 7.72
C PRO A 293 12.14 13.88 7.74
N GLY A 294 13.34 13.31 7.79
CA GLY A 294 14.60 14.04 7.78
C GLY A 294 14.84 14.75 6.45
N ALA A 295 14.65 14.04 5.34
CA ALA A 295 14.78 14.58 3.99
C ALA A 295 13.78 15.72 3.75
N ARG A 296 12.50 15.53 4.13
CA ARG A 296 11.46 16.56 4.02
C ARG A 296 11.82 17.82 4.78
N ALA A 297 12.21 17.69 6.06
CA ALA A 297 12.60 18.82 6.89
C ALA A 297 13.80 19.59 6.30
N ARG A 298 14.82 18.85 5.81
CA ARG A 298 16.01 19.45 5.20
C ARG A 298 15.68 20.19 3.91
N LEU A 299 14.90 19.60 3.00
CA LEU A 299 14.50 20.21 1.74
C LEU A 299 13.67 21.47 1.98
N THR A 300 12.73 21.45 2.91
CA THR A 300 11.94 22.63 3.28
C THR A 300 12.84 23.77 3.81
N ALA A 301 13.84 23.45 4.62
CA ALA A 301 14.81 24.42 5.10
C ALA A 301 15.69 24.96 3.95
N LEU A 302 16.15 24.09 3.06
CA LEU A 302 16.98 24.43 1.90
C LEU A 302 16.25 25.41 0.96
N PHE A 303 14.97 25.17 0.68
CA PHE A 303 14.19 26.07 -0.18
C PHE A 303 13.93 27.42 0.45
N ARG A 304 13.65 27.47 1.76
CA ARG A 304 13.54 28.74 2.50
C ARG A 304 14.84 29.54 2.50
N GLN A 305 15.99 28.87 2.71
CA GLN A 305 17.30 29.53 2.71
C GLN A 305 17.65 30.14 1.34
N ASN A 306 17.20 29.53 0.25
CA ASN A 306 17.44 30.00 -1.11
C ASN A 306 16.27 30.83 -1.69
N HIS A 307 15.30 31.23 -0.87
CA HIS A 307 14.12 32.03 -1.27
C HIS A 307 13.38 31.42 -2.47
N LEU A 308 13.24 30.09 -2.49
CA LEU A 308 12.52 29.36 -3.52
C LEU A 308 11.08 29.09 -3.05
N ASP A 309 10.10 29.51 -3.86
CA ASP A 309 8.68 29.27 -3.62
C ASP A 309 8.30 27.82 -4.02
N LEU A 310 8.83 26.87 -3.25
CA LEU A 310 8.63 25.43 -3.49
C LEU A 310 8.07 24.75 -2.24
N ASP A 311 7.14 23.82 -2.47
CA ASP A 311 6.50 22.99 -1.45
C ASP A 311 6.92 21.53 -1.62
N VAL A 312 7.13 20.81 -0.51
CA VAL A 312 7.55 19.41 -0.48
C VAL A 312 6.42 18.56 0.05
N ARG A 313 5.89 17.69 -0.79
CA ARG A 313 4.82 16.74 -0.43
C ARG A 313 5.34 15.32 -0.42
N ASP A 314 4.88 14.54 0.56
CA ASP A 314 5.14 13.12 0.58
C ASP A 314 4.08 12.31 -0.20
N PHE A 315 4.41 11.07 -0.53
CA PHE A 315 3.50 10.21 -1.27
C PHE A 315 2.18 9.93 -0.54
N GLY A 316 2.16 9.96 0.80
CA GLY A 316 0.95 9.78 1.59
C GLY A 316 -0.03 10.95 1.44
N GLU A 317 0.48 12.18 1.27
CA GLU A 317 -0.33 13.37 0.96
C GLU A 317 -0.81 13.36 -0.50
N LEU A 318 0.03 12.89 -1.43
CA LEU A 318 -0.29 12.85 -2.86
C LEU A 318 -1.25 11.69 -3.22
N THR A 319 -1.26 10.62 -2.43
CA THR A 319 -2.15 9.47 -2.60
C THR A 319 -3.02 9.26 -1.37
N PRO A 320 -4.12 10.04 -1.21
CA PRO A 320 -5.01 9.93 -0.05
C PRO A 320 -5.55 8.52 0.19
N PHE A 321 -5.67 7.73 -0.88
CA PHE A 321 -6.07 6.32 -0.81
C PHE A 321 -5.14 5.49 0.08
N TYR A 322 -3.82 5.69 -0.01
CA TYR A 322 -2.86 5.03 0.87
C TYR A 322 -3.17 5.28 2.35
N GLY A 323 -3.32 6.55 2.73
CA GLY A 323 -3.65 6.92 4.10
C GLY A 323 -5.01 6.39 4.57
N GLN A 324 -6.01 6.31 3.68
CA GLN A 324 -7.32 5.73 3.99
C GLN A 324 -7.23 4.23 4.25
N VAL A 325 -6.49 3.49 3.42
CA VAL A 325 -6.27 2.05 3.60
C VAL A 325 -5.53 1.77 4.90
N VAL A 326 -4.44 2.51 5.19
CA VAL A 326 -3.69 2.36 6.44
C VAL A 326 -4.60 2.60 7.66
N ARG A 327 -5.41 3.67 7.67
CA ARG A 327 -6.34 3.96 8.77
C ARG A 327 -7.41 2.88 8.91
N MET A 328 -7.98 2.39 7.81
CA MET A 328 -8.99 1.33 7.81
C MET A 328 -8.44 0.04 8.44
N PHE A 329 -7.31 -0.46 7.94
CA PHE A 329 -6.70 -1.68 8.49
C PHE A 329 -6.25 -1.51 9.93
N SER A 330 -5.72 -0.34 10.31
CA SER A 330 -5.34 -0.03 11.68
C SER A 330 -6.55 -0.03 12.62
N SER A 331 -7.69 0.49 12.17
CA SER A 331 -8.95 0.48 12.95
C SER A 331 -9.47 -0.95 13.12
N ILE A 332 -9.43 -1.77 12.06
CA ILE A 332 -9.82 -3.18 12.12
C ILE A 332 -8.86 -3.95 13.07
N PHE A 333 -7.56 -3.68 12.98
CA PHE A 333 -6.57 -4.30 13.89
C PHE A 333 -6.84 -3.95 15.35
N LEU A 334 -7.10 -2.67 15.64
CA LEU A 334 -7.44 -2.21 16.98
C LEU A 334 -8.73 -2.87 17.51
N PHE A 335 -9.74 -2.99 16.67
CA PHE A 335 -10.99 -3.68 17.01
C PHE A 335 -10.75 -5.16 17.33
N ILE A 336 -9.99 -5.88 16.50
CA ILE A 336 -9.61 -7.27 16.74
C ILE A 336 -8.83 -7.39 18.05
N ALA A 337 -7.84 -6.52 18.28
CA ALA A 337 -7.04 -6.51 19.49
C ALA A 337 -7.89 -6.30 20.75
N LEU A 338 -8.87 -5.39 20.69
CA LEU A 338 -9.79 -5.13 21.79
C LEU A 338 -10.69 -6.34 22.07
N VAL A 339 -11.30 -6.91 21.02
CA VAL A 339 -12.17 -8.10 21.17
C VAL A 339 -11.38 -9.28 21.73
N MET A 340 -10.19 -9.56 21.20
CA MET A 340 -9.32 -10.63 21.69
C MET A 340 -8.85 -10.36 23.13
N GLY A 341 -8.53 -9.12 23.46
CA GLY A 341 -8.20 -8.70 24.82
C GLY A 341 -9.34 -8.96 25.80
N VAL A 342 -10.58 -8.65 25.44
CA VAL A 342 -11.77 -8.92 26.25
C VAL A 342 -12.00 -10.42 26.42
N ILE A 343 -11.89 -11.22 25.36
CA ILE A 343 -12.03 -12.68 25.42
C ILE A 343 -10.99 -13.28 26.36
N VAL A 344 -9.73 -12.89 26.21
CA VAL A 344 -8.62 -13.34 27.07
C VAL A 344 -8.85 -12.93 28.53
N LEU A 345 -9.28 -11.68 28.77
CA LEU A 345 -9.59 -11.18 30.12
C LEU A 345 -10.66 -12.06 30.79
N PHE A 346 -11.78 -12.30 30.13
CA PHE A 346 -12.84 -13.13 30.68
C PHE A 346 -12.42 -14.60 30.89
N ALA A 347 -11.68 -15.18 29.93
CA ALA A 347 -11.19 -16.54 30.03
C ALA A 347 -10.26 -16.71 31.23
N VAL A 348 -9.32 -15.77 31.45
CA VAL A 348 -8.37 -15.80 32.57
C VAL A 348 -9.10 -15.54 33.91
N VAL A 349 -9.98 -14.54 34.00
CA VAL A 349 -10.76 -14.23 35.20
C VAL A 349 -11.57 -15.46 35.64
N ASN A 350 -12.29 -16.09 34.71
CA ASN A 350 -13.11 -17.26 34.99
C ASN A 350 -12.27 -18.42 35.50
N THR A 351 -11.19 -18.76 34.80
CA THR A 351 -10.30 -19.88 35.20
C THR A 351 -9.61 -19.62 36.53
N MET A 352 -9.11 -18.41 36.76
CA MET A 352 -8.46 -18.05 38.00
C MET A 352 -9.43 -18.03 39.19
N THR A 353 -10.66 -17.56 38.98
CA THR A 353 -11.69 -17.57 40.04
C THR A 353 -12.02 -18.98 40.44
N MET A 354 -12.18 -19.89 39.49
CA MET A 354 -12.45 -21.30 39.77
C MET A 354 -11.27 -21.97 40.48
N ASN A 355 -10.02 -21.69 40.05
CA ASN A 355 -8.80 -22.19 40.72
C ASN A 355 -8.72 -21.71 42.18
N VAL A 356 -9.15 -20.45 42.47
CA VAL A 356 -9.20 -19.95 43.86
C VAL A 356 -10.23 -20.71 44.68
N MET A 357 -11.43 -20.94 44.14
CA MET A 357 -12.50 -21.66 44.84
C MET A 357 -12.10 -23.12 45.19
N GLU A 358 -11.54 -23.85 44.24
CA GLU A 358 -11.08 -25.24 44.45
C GLU A 358 -9.92 -25.36 45.44
N ARG A 359 -9.16 -24.29 45.62
CA ARG A 359 -7.97 -24.29 46.52
C ARG A 359 -8.19 -23.46 47.77
N THR A 360 -9.45 -23.18 48.13
CA THR A 360 -9.78 -22.35 49.31
C THR A 360 -9.17 -22.94 50.60
N ASN A 361 -9.27 -24.25 50.81
CA ASN A 361 -8.66 -24.93 51.95
C ASN A 361 -7.12 -24.85 51.97
N GLU A 362 -6.46 -25.06 50.83
CA GLU A 362 -5.01 -24.92 50.69
C GLU A 362 -4.57 -23.50 51.05
N ILE A 363 -5.29 -22.48 50.55
CA ILE A 363 -5.03 -21.05 50.82
C ILE A 363 -5.21 -20.77 52.33
N GLY A 364 -6.27 -21.29 52.94
CA GLY A 364 -6.52 -21.17 54.39
C GLY A 364 -5.38 -21.75 55.23
N THR A 365 -4.95 -22.97 54.92
CA THR A 365 -3.85 -23.65 55.61
C THR A 365 -2.53 -22.89 55.47
N ILE A 366 -2.16 -22.46 54.27
CA ILE A 366 -0.93 -21.69 54.01
C ILE A 366 -0.96 -20.35 54.76
N ARG A 367 -2.12 -19.72 54.86
CA ARG A 367 -2.28 -18.48 55.64
C ARG A 367 -2.23 -18.71 57.15
N ALA A 368 -2.80 -19.83 57.64
CA ALA A 368 -2.68 -20.22 59.05
C ALA A 368 -1.22 -20.46 59.44
N MET A 369 -0.37 -20.95 58.53
CA MET A 369 1.09 -21.07 58.70
C MET A 369 1.85 -19.74 58.65
N GLY A 370 1.18 -18.58 58.50
CA GLY A 370 1.79 -17.26 58.58
C GLY A 370 2.19 -16.61 57.24
N VAL A 371 1.83 -17.19 56.09
CA VAL A 371 2.13 -16.58 54.81
C VAL A 371 1.34 -15.27 54.62
N ARG A 372 2.04 -14.20 54.26
CA ARG A 372 1.45 -12.87 54.06
C ARG A 372 0.46 -12.85 52.86
N ARG A 373 -0.57 -11.99 52.96
CA ARG A 373 -1.55 -11.76 51.85
C ARG A 373 -0.87 -11.44 50.53
N SER A 374 0.23 -10.68 50.56
CA SER A 374 1.02 -10.35 49.35
C SER A 374 1.62 -11.58 48.66
N GLY A 375 2.01 -12.59 49.43
CA GLY A 375 2.55 -13.86 48.92
C GLY A 375 1.51 -14.65 48.13
N ILE A 376 0.27 -14.78 48.68
CA ILE A 376 -0.85 -15.41 47.98
C ILE A 376 -1.19 -14.64 46.69
N ARG A 377 -1.33 -13.30 46.79
CA ARG A 377 -1.59 -12.47 45.62
C ARG A 377 -0.54 -12.66 44.54
N SER A 378 0.75 -12.60 44.88
CA SER A 378 1.84 -12.77 43.92
C SER A 378 1.81 -14.14 43.24
N GLN A 379 1.46 -15.20 43.98
CA GLN A 379 1.36 -16.55 43.40
C GLN A 379 0.33 -16.62 42.28
N PHE A 380 -0.89 -16.11 42.47
CA PHE A 380 -1.94 -16.13 41.46
C PHE A 380 -1.64 -15.19 40.27
N ILE A 381 -1.00 -14.04 40.54
CA ILE A 381 -0.56 -13.14 39.47
C ILE A 381 0.48 -13.83 38.58
N ILE A 382 1.47 -14.49 39.17
CA ILE A 382 2.50 -15.24 38.43
C ILE A 382 1.85 -16.38 37.63
N GLU A 383 0.87 -17.09 38.19
CA GLU A 383 0.15 -18.16 37.49
C GLU A 383 -0.58 -17.61 36.25
N GLY A 384 -1.32 -16.50 36.39
CA GLY A 384 -1.98 -15.83 35.26
C GLY A 384 -1.01 -15.28 34.21
N SER A 385 0.10 -14.66 34.65
CA SER A 385 1.16 -14.19 33.74
C SER A 385 1.79 -15.34 32.96
N MET A 386 2.02 -16.50 33.59
CA MET A 386 2.58 -17.68 32.93
C MET A 386 1.61 -18.23 31.86
N ILE A 387 0.29 -18.33 32.19
CA ILE A 387 -0.72 -18.76 31.20
C ILE A 387 -0.72 -17.80 30.02
N GLY A 388 -0.71 -16.47 30.28
CA GLY A 388 -0.62 -15.45 29.26
C GLY A 388 0.62 -15.58 28.39
N ALA A 389 1.80 -15.68 28.98
CA ALA A 389 3.06 -15.77 28.28
C ALA A 389 3.18 -17.06 27.43
N ILE A 390 2.82 -18.22 28.03
CA ILE A 390 2.87 -19.51 27.33
C ILE A 390 1.84 -19.52 26.19
N GLY A 391 0.59 -19.07 26.43
CA GLY A 391 -0.44 -18.97 25.41
C GLY A 391 -0.03 -18.07 24.25
N ALA A 392 0.48 -16.85 24.55
CA ALA A 392 0.96 -15.93 23.53
C ALA A 392 2.13 -16.50 22.71
N THR A 393 3.05 -17.25 23.36
CA THR A 393 4.16 -17.91 22.66
C THR A 393 3.65 -19.00 21.72
N ILE A 394 2.74 -19.85 22.19
CA ILE A 394 2.13 -20.90 21.34
C ILE A 394 1.39 -20.26 20.18
N GLY A 395 0.61 -19.18 20.43
CA GLY A 395 -0.09 -18.45 19.39
C GLY A 395 0.85 -17.83 18.35
N ALA A 396 1.98 -17.28 18.78
CA ALA A 396 3.00 -16.75 17.88
C ALA A 396 3.66 -17.84 17.02
N LEU A 397 3.97 -19.01 17.61
CA LEU A 397 4.50 -20.15 16.86
C LEU A 397 3.50 -20.68 15.82
N LEU A 398 2.22 -20.78 16.20
CA LEU A 398 1.16 -21.18 15.27
C LEU A 398 0.97 -20.16 14.16
N ALA A 399 0.98 -18.86 14.49
CA ALA A 399 0.88 -17.80 13.48
C ALA A 399 2.05 -17.89 12.47
N TYR A 400 3.27 -18.12 12.97
CA TYR A 400 4.45 -18.28 12.11
C TYR A 400 4.34 -19.50 11.20
N ALA A 401 3.90 -20.65 11.73
CA ALA A 401 3.71 -21.88 10.95
C ALA A 401 2.63 -21.72 9.87
N ILE A 402 1.48 -21.11 10.23
CA ILE A 402 0.37 -20.88 9.30
C ILE A 402 0.80 -19.86 8.24
N ALA A 403 1.46 -18.78 8.62
CA ALA A 403 1.97 -17.79 7.66
C ALA A 403 2.97 -18.43 6.68
N GLY A 404 3.87 -19.28 7.17
CA GLY A 404 4.80 -20.03 6.33
C GLY A 404 4.06 -20.96 5.33
N LEU A 405 3.07 -21.70 5.79
CA LEU A 405 2.27 -22.60 4.94
C LEU A 405 1.52 -21.81 3.84
N LEU A 406 0.85 -20.72 4.20
CA LEU A 406 0.10 -19.88 3.26
C LEU A 406 1.03 -19.21 2.25
N ASN A 407 2.17 -18.70 2.70
CA ASN A 407 3.16 -18.08 1.82
C ASN A 407 3.77 -19.07 0.81
N HIS A 408 3.93 -20.34 1.21
CA HIS A 408 4.38 -21.41 0.30
C HIS A 408 3.30 -21.88 -0.66
N ALA A 409 2.03 -21.80 -0.27
CA ALA A 409 0.90 -22.18 -1.14
C ALA A 409 0.73 -21.25 -2.35
N GLY A 410 1.36 -20.07 -2.35
CA GLY A 410 1.37 -19.15 -3.49
C GLY A 410 -0.01 -18.63 -3.88
N MET A 411 -0.95 -18.51 -2.93
CA MET A 411 -2.30 -18.06 -3.21
C MET A 411 -2.30 -16.61 -3.71
N THR A 412 -3.14 -16.35 -4.74
CA THR A 412 -3.37 -15.02 -5.28
C THR A 412 -4.80 -14.56 -5.01
N TRP A 413 -5.03 -13.27 -4.98
CA TRP A 413 -6.34 -12.68 -4.88
C TRP A 413 -6.39 -11.33 -5.61
N ILE A 414 -7.58 -10.89 -5.98
CA ILE A 414 -7.78 -9.57 -6.59
C ILE A 414 -8.34 -8.63 -5.53
N PRO A 415 -7.57 -7.62 -5.09
CA PRO A 415 -8.06 -6.61 -4.15
C PRO A 415 -9.23 -5.82 -4.76
N PRO A 416 -10.20 -5.34 -3.96
CA PRO A 416 -11.26 -4.46 -4.45
C PRO A 416 -10.70 -3.25 -5.19
N GLY A 417 -11.23 -2.98 -6.39
CA GLY A 417 -10.78 -1.87 -7.26
C GLY A 417 -9.54 -2.19 -8.11
N ASN A 418 -8.87 -3.32 -7.91
CA ASN A 418 -7.74 -3.74 -8.75
C ASN A 418 -8.21 -4.55 -9.96
N VAL A 419 -7.40 -4.52 -11.02
CA VAL A 419 -7.60 -5.32 -12.24
C VAL A 419 -6.59 -6.46 -12.36
N THR A 420 -5.61 -6.54 -11.48
CA THR A 420 -4.54 -7.55 -11.49
C THR A 420 -4.53 -8.37 -10.20
N GLU A 421 -4.20 -9.65 -10.32
CA GLU A 421 -4.00 -10.53 -9.18
C GLU A 421 -2.77 -10.12 -8.36
N VAL A 422 -2.89 -10.25 -7.04
CA VAL A 422 -1.83 -9.95 -6.07
C VAL A 422 -1.60 -11.19 -5.22
N PRO A 423 -0.35 -11.59 -4.94
CA PRO A 423 -0.10 -12.70 -4.05
C PRO A 423 -0.61 -12.38 -2.63
N LEU A 424 -1.27 -13.35 -2.03
CA LEU A 424 -1.67 -13.29 -0.62
C LEU A 424 -0.46 -13.70 0.23
N ARG A 425 0.19 -12.76 0.89
CA ARG A 425 1.32 -13.03 1.77
C ARG A 425 1.07 -12.48 3.18
N LEU A 426 1.64 -13.16 4.15
CA LEU A 426 1.56 -12.81 5.57
C LEU A 426 2.98 -12.53 6.08
N ASP A 427 3.31 -11.26 6.26
CA ASP A 427 4.63 -10.84 6.76
C ASP A 427 4.63 -10.77 8.29
N VAL A 428 4.69 -11.94 8.93
CA VAL A 428 4.79 -12.05 10.40
C VAL A 428 6.24 -11.97 10.86
N ALA A 429 7.18 -12.54 10.07
CA ALA A 429 8.59 -12.62 10.42
C ALA A 429 9.32 -11.27 10.27
N GLY A 430 8.98 -10.49 9.25
CA GLY A 430 9.62 -9.19 8.96
C GLY A 430 9.22 -8.07 9.92
N ARG A 431 8.28 -8.31 10.85
CA ARG A 431 7.74 -7.28 11.75
C ARG A 431 7.92 -7.61 13.24
N PRO A 432 9.16 -7.53 13.78
CA PRO A 432 9.42 -7.89 15.17
C PRO A 432 8.62 -7.04 16.18
N LEU A 433 8.36 -5.77 15.90
CA LEU A 433 7.55 -4.90 16.76
C LEU A 433 6.10 -5.36 16.88
N LEU A 434 5.51 -5.89 15.80
CA LEU A 434 4.17 -6.46 15.82
C LEU A 434 4.13 -7.71 16.71
N LEU A 435 5.12 -8.60 16.56
CA LEU A 435 5.23 -9.83 17.33
C LEU A 435 5.42 -9.53 18.83
N ILE A 436 6.36 -8.63 19.16
CA ILE A 436 6.63 -8.19 20.53
C ILE A 436 5.39 -7.52 21.12
N GLY A 437 4.76 -6.61 20.38
CA GLY A 437 3.57 -5.87 20.82
C GLY A 437 2.38 -6.77 21.12
N ALA A 438 2.08 -7.73 20.24
CA ALA A 438 1.01 -8.71 20.46
C ALA A 438 1.30 -9.61 21.65
N TRP A 439 2.53 -10.12 21.78
CA TRP A 439 2.95 -10.98 22.88
C TRP A 439 2.86 -10.26 24.23
N PHE A 440 3.47 -9.09 24.37
CA PHE A 440 3.43 -8.32 25.61
C PHE A 440 2.03 -7.79 25.92
N GLY A 441 1.27 -7.38 24.91
CA GLY A 441 -0.10 -6.90 25.07
C GLY A 441 -1.00 -7.97 25.69
N LEU A 442 -1.01 -9.18 25.12
CA LEU A 442 -1.85 -10.27 25.64
C LEU A 442 -1.34 -10.82 26.98
N ALA A 443 -0.02 -10.91 27.19
CA ALA A 443 0.54 -11.28 28.48
C ALA A 443 0.17 -10.26 29.57
N ALA A 444 0.17 -8.97 29.25
CA ALA A 444 -0.26 -7.91 30.16
C ALA A 444 -1.76 -8.01 30.47
N VAL A 445 -2.61 -8.22 29.47
CA VAL A 445 -4.06 -8.44 29.68
C VAL A 445 -4.31 -9.63 30.59
N ALA A 446 -3.65 -10.77 30.36
CA ALA A 446 -3.76 -11.96 31.19
C ALA A 446 -3.30 -11.69 32.63
N THR A 447 -2.21 -10.94 32.81
CA THR A 447 -1.70 -10.54 34.12
C THR A 447 -2.68 -9.62 34.86
N MET A 448 -3.24 -8.62 34.15
CA MET A 448 -4.27 -7.72 34.71
C MET A 448 -5.54 -8.49 35.10
N ALA A 449 -5.97 -9.41 34.24
CA ALA A 449 -7.14 -10.26 34.49
C ALA A 449 -6.97 -11.10 35.76
N ALA A 450 -5.77 -11.58 36.05
CA ALA A 450 -5.48 -12.36 37.27
C ALA A 450 -5.52 -11.53 38.58
N LEU A 451 -5.43 -10.19 38.49
CA LEU A 451 -5.42 -9.32 39.69
C LEU A 451 -6.71 -9.43 40.52
N LEU A 452 -7.89 -9.47 39.85
CA LEU A 452 -9.19 -9.55 40.54
C LEU A 452 -9.31 -10.85 41.35
N PRO A 453 -9.13 -12.07 40.79
CA PRO A 453 -9.17 -13.31 41.52
C PRO A 453 -8.05 -13.42 42.60
N ALA A 454 -6.83 -12.94 42.28
CA ALA A 454 -5.71 -12.93 43.20
C ALA A 454 -6.00 -12.07 44.46
N ASN A 455 -6.63 -10.90 44.29
CA ASN A 455 -7.03 -10.05 45.42
C ASN A 455 -8.13 -10.70 46.25
N ARG A 456 -9.11 -11.39 45.63
CA ARG A 456 -10.12 -12.17 46.36
C ARG A 456 -9.50 -13.28 47.16
N ALA A 457 -8.62 -14.08 46.56
CA ALA A 457 -7.90 -15.15 47.24
C ALA A 457 -7.10 -14.66 48.48
N ALA A 458 -6.39 -13.54 48.34
CA ALA A 458 -5.60 -12.95 49.41
C ALA A 458 -6.44 -12.39 50.57
N ARG A 459 -7.72 -12.09 50.36
CA ARG A 459 -8.62 -11.53 51.37
C ARG A 459 -9.52 -12.56 52.05
N LEU A 460 -9.49 -13.84 51.65
CA LEU A 460 -10.29 -14.91 52.27
C LEU A 460 -10.02 -14.98 53.78
N PRO A 461 -11.06 -14.99 54.65
CA PRO A 461 -10.87 -15.22 56.08
C PRO A 461 -10.37 -16.65 56.32
N VAL A 462 -9.37 -16.82 57.20
CA VAL A 462 -8.74 -18.13 57.47
C VAL A 462 -9.77 -19.10 58.06
N VAL A 463 -10.65 -18.61 58.92
CA VAL A 463 -11.70 -19.43 59.59
C VAL A 463 -12.69 -20.00 58.57
N ASP A 464 -13.15 -19.16 57.65
CA ASP A 464 -14.12 -19.58 56.62
C ASP A 464 -13.48 -20.52 55.57
N ALA A 465 -12.22 -20.28 55.26
CA ALA A 465 -11.46 -21.12 54.34
C ALA A 465 -11.21 -22.54 54.86
N LEU A 466 -11.09 -22.72 56.19
CA LEU A 466 -10.90 -24.04 56.85
C LEU A 466 -12.22 -24.78 57.14
N ARG A 467 -13.38 -24.04 57.15
CA ARG A 467 -14.71 -24.63 57.35
C ARG A 467 -15.38 -25.12 56.05
N HIS A 468 -14.85 -24.75 54.90
CA HIS A 468 -15.35 -25.24 53.61
C HIS A 468 -14.89 -26.70 53.42
N VAL A 469 -15.76 -27.65 53.77
CA VAL A 469 -15.69 -29.08 53.42
C VAL A 469 -16.51 -29.33 52.18
#